data_1da47633f38600b3492f69c48096514e
#
_entry.id   1da47633f38600b3492f69c48096514e
#
_cell.length_a   1.000
_cell.length_b   1.000
_cell.length_c   1.000
_cell.angle_alpha   90.00
_cell.angle_beta   90.00
_cell.angle_gamma   90.00
#
_symmetry.space_group_name_H-M   'P 1'
#
loop_
_entity.id
_entity.type
_entity.pdbx_description
1 polymer ?
#
loop_
_entity_poly.entity_id
_entity_poly.type
_entity_poly.pdbx_seq_one_letter_code
_entity_poly.pdbx_strand_id
1 'polypeptide(L)'
;MTPRYTCPAGNPSKATDTPVVFVVDGDRSIREALDVLIRSAGCQPRTAASAEEFLARPRVMAPSCLLVELQLPGLTGLGLQRLLLDRTELPVIFMTEHIDVRATVEAMKRGALEFLTKPLVGDVLLTAIRHAIERSRASLNHLAQIQVLQARYASLTRRQREIMSLIVTGRLNKQVGCELGISEVTVKAHRARMMRKMQARPIVELVTMSASLRQRTPAIAADVHVPAEGVDAYRYLRAIALYARPSGWFDRDVGLLRSCPSFELPPIS
;
A
#
# COMPACT_ATOMS: atom_id res chain seq x y z
N MET A 1 1.85 -54.85 22.08
CA MET A 1 1.80 -53.44 22.55
C MET A 1 2.45 -52.57 21.48
N THR A 2 1.65 -51.98 20.61
CA THR A 2 2.10 -51.09 19.53
C THR A 2 1.89 -49.64 19.98
N PRO A 3 2.89 -48.76 19.89
CA PRO A 3 2.71 -47.36 20.27
C PRO A 3 1.86 -46.62 19.21
N ARG A 4 0.77 -46.00 19.66
CA ARG A 4 -0.05 -45.08 18.86
C ARG A 4 0.73 -43.78 18.67
N TYR A 5 1.18 -43.53 17.47
CA TYR A 5 1.66 -42.22 17.05
C TYR A 5 0.42 -41.30 16.88
N THR A 6 0.26 -40.36 17.79
CA THR A 6 -0.65 -39.24 17.62
C THR A 6 0.00 -38.22 16.68
N CYS A 7 -0.60 -38.03 15.51
CA CYS A 7 -0.25 -36.92 14.63
C CYS A 7 -0.48 -35.58 15.34
N PRO A 8 0.47 -34.65 15.33
CA PRO A 8 0.22 -33.30 15.81
C PRO A 8 -0.79 -32.60 14.88
N ALA A 9 -1.78 -31.98 15.50
CA ALA A 9 -2.80 -31.20 14.83
C ALA A 9 -2.17 -30.18 13.88
N GLY A 10 -2.53 -30.26 12.60
CA GLY A 10 -2.03 -29.37 11.55
C GLY A 10 -2.36 -27.92 11.87
N ASN A 11 -1.35 -27.08 11.78
CA ASN A 11 -1.42 -25.66 11.96
C ASN A 11 -2.40 -25.06 10.91
N PRO A 12 -3.50 -24.36 11.28
CA PRO A 12 -4.52 -23.88 10.33
C PRO A 12 -4.06 -22.71 9.42
N SER A 13 -2.78 -22.32 9.46
CA SER A 13 -2.26 -21.17 8.68
C SER A 13 -1.83 -21.52 7.24
N LYS A 14 -1.91 -22.78 6.79
CA LYS A 14 -1.46 -23.20 5.45
C LYS A 14 -2.48 -23.06 4.31
N ALA A 15 -3.75 -22.69 4.61
CA ALA A 15 -4.79 -22.65 3.58
C ALA A 15 -4.79 -21.35 2.70
N THR A 16 -3.94 -20.36 3.03
CA THR A 16 -3.92 -19.06 2.34
C THR A 16 -2.63 -18.76 1.57
N ASP A 17 -1.73 -19.72 1.42
CA ASP A 17 -0.38 -19.46 0.89
C ASP A 17 -0.21 -19.81 -0.61
N THR A 18 -1.22 -20.43 -1.25
CA THR A 18 -1.17 -20.71 -2.70
C THR A 18 -1.33 -19.40 -3.48
N PRO A 19 -0.32 -19.01 -4.29
CA PRO A 19 -0.38 -17.78 -5.05
C PRO A 19 -1.53 -17.80 -6.07
N VAL A 20 -2.18 -16.66 -6.25
CA VAL A 20 -3.29 -16.48 -7.20
C VAL A 20 -2.82 -15.65 -8.38
N VAL A 21 -3.02 -16.16 -9.59
CA VAL A 21 -2.72 -15.43 -10.83
C VAL A 21 -4.03 -15.10 -11.52
N PHE A 22 -4.38 -13.82 -11.55
CA PHE A 22 -5.53 -13.34 -12.32
C PHE A 22 -5.12 -13.18 -13.79
N VAL A 23 -5.95 -13.66 -14.69
CA VAL A 23 -5.77 -13.53 -16.15
C VAL A 23 -6.97 -12.81 -16.71
N VAL A 24 -6.76 -11.64 -17.31
CA VAL A 24 -7.82 -10.88 -18.00
C VAL A 24 -7.44 -10.76 -19.47
N ASP A 25 -8.15 -11.50 -20.32
CA ASP A 25 -7.91 -11.57 -21.74
C ASP A 25 -9.24 -11.86 -22.46
N GLY A 26 -9.49 -11.20 -23.58
CA GLY A 26 -10.70 -11.42 -24.38
C GLY A 26 -10.73 -12.79 -25.04
N ASP A 27 -9.57 -13.35 -25.40
CA ASP A 27 -9.47 -14.64 -26.12
C ASP A 27 -9.59 -15.82 -25.13
N ARG A 28 -10.59 -16.66 -25.38
CA ARG A 28 -10.82 -17.85 -24.57
C ARG A 28 -9.67 -18.86 -24.66
N SER A 29 -9.09 -19.04 -25.83
CA SER A 29 -8.02 -20.01 -26.06
C SER A 29 -6.77 -19.63 -25.30
N ILE A 30 -6.44 -18.32 -25.23
CA ILE A 30 -5.33 -17.80 -24.45
C ILE A 30 -5.59 -18.02 -22.96
N ARG A 31 -6.81 -17.73 -22.47
CA ARG A 31 -7.15 -17.97 -21.07
C ARG A 31 -7.04 -19.44 -20.68
N GLU A 32 -7.49 -20.37 -21.53
CA GLU A 32 -7.39 -21.82 -21.28
C GLU A 32 -5.92 -22.28 -21.28
N ALA A 33 -5.10 -21.82 -22.22
CA ALA A 33 -3.67 -22.14 -22.26
C ALA A 33 -2.93 -21.61 -21.04
N LEU A 34 -3.21 -20.38 -20.62
CA LEU A 34 -2.63 -19.79 -19.42
C LEU A 34 -3.10 -20.49 -18.13
N ASP A 35 -4.35 -20.93 -18.06
CA ASP A 35 -4.85 -21.70 -16.91
C ASP A 35 -4.04 -22.97 -16.70
N VAL A 36 -3.79 -23.74 -17.76
CA VAL A 36 -2.97 -24.96 -17.69
C VAL A 36 -1.53 -24.65 -17.26
N LEU A 37 -0.90 -23.64 -17.87
CA LEU A 37 0.48 -23.28 -17.57
C LEU A 37 0.64 -22.78 -16.13
N ILE A 38 -0.25 -21.93 -15.64
CA ILE A 38 -0.22 -21.37 -14.29
C ILE A 38 -0.43 -22.49 -13.25
N ARG A 39 -1.34 -23.42 -13.49
CA ARG A 39 -1.53 -24.61 -12.61
C ARG A 39 -0.28 -25.49 -12.56
N SER A 40 0.37 -25.70 -13.68
CA SER A 40 1.60 -26.50 -13.72
C SER A 40 2.74 -25.88 -12.88
N ALA A 41 2.72 -24.55 -12.71
CA ALA A 41 3.64 -23.81 -11.87
C ALA A 41 3.24 -23.75 -10.37
N GLY A 42 2.18 -24.46 -9.96
CA GLY A 42 1.72 -24.51 -8.57
C GLY A 42 0.95 -23.27 -8.11
N CYS A 43 0.49 -22.42 -9.04
CA CYS A 43 -0.34 -21.26 -8.77
C CYS A 43 -1.81 -21.55 -9.06
N GLN A 44 -2.72 -20.77 -8.46
CA GLN A 44 -4.15 -20.83 -8.71
C GLN A 44 -4.54 -19.80 -9.78
N PRO A 45 -4.89 -20.18 -11.01
CA PRO A 45 -5.39 -19.24 -12.01
C PRO A 45 -6.83 -18.81 -11.70
N ARG A 46 -7.15 -17.55 -12.01
CA ARG A 46 -8.49 -16.99 -12.00
C ARG A 46 -8.68 -16.15 -13.26
N THR A 47 -9.35 -16.71 -14.26
CA THR A 47 -9.52 -16.08 -15.57
C THR A 47 -10.78 -15.22 -15.61
N ALA A 48 -10.74 -14.11 -16.35
CA ALA A 48 -11.87 -13.25 -16.67
C ALA A 48 -11.79 -12.83 -18.15
N ALA A 49 -12.93 -12.67 -18.78
CA ALA A 49 -13.00 -12.27 -20.19
C ALA A 49 -12.93 -10.75 -20.39
N SER A 50 -13.18 -9.97 -19.33
CA SER A 50 -13.14 -8.52 -19.37
C SER A 50 -12.64 -7.92 -18.05
N ALA A 51 -12.29 -6.65 -18.09
CA ALA A 51 -11.90 -5.89 -16.91
C ALA A 51 -13.05 -5.75 -15.89
N GLU A 52 -14.29 -5.61 -16.37
CA GLU A 52 -15.50 -5.49 -15.56
C GLU A 52 -15.76 -6.80 -14.79
N GLU A 53 -15.62 -7.95 -15.45
CA GLU A 53 -15.75 -9.25 -14.79
C GLU A 53 -14.69 -9.42 -13.69
N PHE A 54 -13.48 -8.99 -13.93
CA PHE A 54 -12.43 -9.02 -12.93
C PHE A 54 -12.74 -8.09 -11.74
N LEU A 55 -13.20 -6.87 -12.00
CA LEU A 55 -13.53 -5.88 -10.96
C LEU A 55 -14.72 -6.30 -10.09
N ALA A 56 -15.66 -7.08 -10.65
CA ALA A 56 -16.80 -7.62 -9.89
C ALA A 56 -16.41 -8.68 -8.85
N ARG A 57 -15.18 -9.21 -8.93
CA ARG A 57 -14.71 -10.25 -7.99
C ARG A 57 -14.21 -9.64 -6.68
N PRO A 58 -14.40 -10.34 -5.55
CA PRO A 58 -13.88 -9.86 -4.27
C PRO A 58 -12.35 -9.83 -4.26
N ARG A 59 -11.80 -8.89 -3.49
CA ARG A 59 -10.35 -8.81 -3.25
C ARG A 59 -9.84 -10.09 -2.56
N VAL A 60 -8.69 -10.55 -2.99
CA VAL A 60 -8.01 -11.71 -2.39
C VAL A 60 -6.80 -11.22 -1.61
N MET A 61 -6.70 -11.64 -0.35
CA MET A 61 -5.57 -11.30 0.53
C MET A 61 -4.55 -12.46 0.55
N ALA A 62 -4.19 -12.92 -0.64
CA ALA A 62 -3.11 -13.89 -0.85
C ALA A 62 -2.10 -13.31 -1.85
N PRO A 63 -0.83 -13.80 -1.85
CA PRO A 63 0.14 -13.39 -2.85
C PRO A 63 -0.44 -13.57 -4.25
N SER A 64 -0.50 -12.50 -5.04
CA SER A 64 -1.21 -12.52 -6.31
C SER A 64 -0.58 -11.59 -7.34
N CYS A 65 -0.85 -11.83 -8.62
CA CYS A 65 -0.54 -10.91 -9.71
C CYS A 65 -1.68 -10.90 -10.73
N LEU A 66 -1.68 -9.87 -11.56
CA LEU A 66 -2.61 -9.68 -12.65
C LEU A 66 -1.86 -9.73 -13.98
N LEU A 67 -2.21 -10.71 -14.82
CA LEU A 67 -1.89 -10.74 -16.23
C LEU A 67 -3.06 -10.11 -16.97
N VAL A 68 -2.82 -9.05 -17.72
CA VAL A 68 -3.90 -8.32 -18.38
C VAL A 68 -3.54 -7.99 -19.84
N GLU A 69 -4.45 -8.27 -20.73
CA GLU A 69 -4.34 -7.83 -22.11
C GLU A 69 -4.48 -6.30 -22.19
N LEU A 70 -3.60 -5.67 -22.99
CA LEU A 70 -3.60 -4.22 -23.15
C LEU A 70 -4.90 -3.75 -23.83
N GLN A 71 -5.33 -4.45 -24.88
CA GLN A 71 -6.49 -4.12 -25.71
C GLN A 71 -7.69 -5.00 -25.33
N LEU A 72 -8.35 -4.67 -24.24
CA LEU A 72 -9.61 -5.30 -23.86
C LEU A 72 -10.81 -4.54 -24.46
N PRO A 73 -11.89 -5.25 -24.81
CA PRO A 73 -13.15 -4.59 -25.17
C PRO A 73 -13.74 -3.87 -23.94
N GLY A 74 -14.28 -2.68 -24.15
CA GLY A 74 -14.81 -1.85 -23.06
C GLY A 74 -13.72 -1.14 -22.28
N LEU A 75 -13.50 -1.51 -21.02
CA LEU A 75 -12.44 -0.96 -20.21
C LEU A 75 -11.08 -1.56 -20.58
N THR A 76 -10.19 -0.75 -21.15
CA THR A 76 -8.85 -1.19 -21.57
C THR A 76 -7.98 -1.64 -20.40
N GLY A 77 -6.92 -2.41 -20.66
CA GLY A 77 -5.96 -2.83 -19.64
C GLY A 77 -5.31 -1.66 -18.89
N LEU A 78 -4.98 -0.55 -19.60
CA LEU A 78 -4.49 0.68 -18.96
C LEU A 78 -5.57 1.36 -18.09
N GLY A 79 -6.82 1.31 -18.53
CA GLY A 79 -7.96 1.78 -17.75
C GLY A 79 -8.12 0.98 -16.47
N LEU A 80 -8.00 -0.34 -16.55
CA LEU A 80 -8.03 -1.23 -15.39
C LEU A 80 -6.87 -0.94 -14.43
N GLN A 81 -5.64 -0.77 -14.93
CA GLN A 81 -4.49 -0.40 -14.09
C GLN A 81 -4.74 0.88 -13.30
N ARG A 82 -5.38 1.90 -13.91
CA ARG A 82 -5.73 3.16 -13.20
C ARG A 82 -6.64 2.93 -12.00
N LEU A 83 -7.61 2.02 -12.12
CA LEU A 83 -8.54 1.68 -11.04
C LEU A 83 -7.88 0.85 -9.94
N LEU A 84 -6.70 0.28 -10.21
CA LEU A 84 -5.96 -0.58 -9.28
C LEU A 84 -4.74 0.11 -8.63
N LEU A 85 -4.55 1.42 -8.81
CA LEU A 85 -3.38 2.15 -8.28
C LEU A 85 -3.23 2.08 -6.76
N ASP A 86 -4.32 1.92 -6.02
CA ASP A 86 -4.32 1.74 -4.56
C ASP A 86 -4.05 0.29 -4.13
N ARG A 87 -4.07 -0.67 -5.08
CA ARG A 87 -3.83 -2.10 -4.83
C ARG A 87 -2.37 -2.47 -5.03
N THR A 88 -1.49 -1.92 -4.21
CA THR A 88 -0.04 -2.16 -4.30
C THR A 88 0.36 -3.63 -4.08
N GLU A 89 -0.54 -4.43 -3.51
CA GLU A 89 -0.39 -5.87 -3.31
C GLU A 89 -0.63 -6.70 -4.59
N LEU A 90 -1.15 -6.06 -5.66
CA LEU A 90 -1.48 -6.73 -6.93
C LEU A 90 -0.61 -6.18 -8.07
N PRO A 91 0.61 -6.66 -8.26
CA PRO A 91 1.45 -6.28 -9.40
C PRO A 91 0.78 -6.64 -10.73
N VAL A 92 0.92 -5.75 -11.71
CA VAL A 92 0.32 -5.89 -13.04
C VAL A 92 1.39 -6.21 -14.06
N ILE A 93 1.14 -7.25 -14.86
CA ILE A 93 1.91 -7.66 -16.04
C ILE A 93 1.00 -7.50 -17.25
N PHE A 94 1.42 -6.71 -18.21
CA PHE A 94 0.67 -6.55 -19.46
C PHE A 94 1.03 -7.60 -20.48
N MET A 95 0.03 -8.05 -21.26
CA MET A 95 0.18 -8.87 -22.44
C MET A 95 -0.35 -8.11 -23.64
N THR A 96 0.31 -8.19 -24.80
CA THR A 96 -0.15 -7.53 -26.02
C THR A 96 0.32 -8.25 -27.26
N GLU A 97 -0.45 -8.17 -28.33
CA GLU A 97 -0.04 -8.65 -29.66
C GLU A 97 0.87 -7.65 -30.38
N HIS A 98 0.66 -6.35 -30.13
CA HIS A 98 1.40 -5.28 -30.78
C HIS A 98 2.04 -4.35 -29.76
N ILE A 99 3.33 -4.09 -29.94
CA ILE A 99 4.05 -3.14 -29.10
C ILE A 99 3.67 -1.72 -29.51
N ASP A 100 2.91 -1.04 -28.64
CA ASP A 100 2.77 0.41 -28.68
C ASP A 100 3.72 1.01 -27.64
N VAL A 101 4.75 1.69 -28.12
CA VAL A 101 5.79 2.32 -27.27
C VAL A 101 5.18 3.31 -26.28
N ARG A 102 4.16 4.09 -26.71
CA ARG A 102 3.50 5.08 -25.84
C ARG A 102 2.73 4.39 -24.72
N ALA A 103 1.92 3.37 -25.06
CA ALA A 103 1.17 2.58 -24.09
C ALA A 103 2.10 1.84 -23.13
N THR A 104 3.19 1.27 -23.62
CA THR A 104 4.21 0.59 -22.78
C THR A 104 4.84 1.56 -21.78
N VAL A 105 5.30 2.72 -22.25
CA VAL A 105 5.89 3.74 -21.36
C VAL A 105 4.88 4.24 -20.33
N GLU A 106 3.63 4.44 -20.71
CA GLU A 106 2.56 4.85 -19.79
C GLU A 106 2.29 3.77 -18.73
N ALA A 107 2.17 2.50 -19.14
CA ALA A 107 1.99 1.38 -18.24
C ALA A 107 3.12 1.28 -17.20
N MET A 108 4.37 1.36 -17.67
CA MET A 108 5.56 1.29 -16.80
C MET A 108 5.65 2.47 -15.84
N LYS A 109 5.38 3.71 -16.29
CA LYS A 109 5.32 4.89 -15.42
C LYS A 109 4.26 4.78 -14.34
N ARG A 110 3.20 4.03 -14.57
CA ARG A 110 2.13 3.76 -13.61
C ARG A 110 2.41 2.55 -12.71
N GLY A 111 3.61 1.98 -12.80
CA GLY A 111 4.05 0.91 -11.92
C GLY A 111 3.68 -0.49 -12.39
N ALA A 112 3.41 -0.70 -13.69
CA ALA A 112 3.41 -2.04 -14.27
C ALA A 112 4.74 -2.73 -13.96
N LEU A 113 4.68 -4.01 -13.64
CA LEU A 113 5.88 -4.78 -13.32
C LEU A 113 6.61 -5.21 -14.59
N GLU A 114 5.84 -5.65 -15.59
CA GLU A 114 6.38 -6.22 -16.82
C GLU A 114 5.42 -5.99 -17.98
N PHE A 115 5.96 -6.11 -19.20
CA PHE A 115 5.20 -6.01 -20.46
C PHE A 115 5.66 -7.12 -21.38
N LEU A 116 4.77 -8.03 -21.73
CA LEU A 116 5.06 -9.23 -22.52
C LEU A 116 4.35 -9.19 -23.86
N THR A 117 5.05 -9.54 -24.92
CA THR A 117 4.46 -9.66 -26.27
C THR A 117 3.97 -11.07 -26.54
N LYS A 118 2.81 -11.20 -27.15
CA LYS A 118 2.32 -12.45 -27.70
C LYS A 118 3.07 -12.76 -29.04
N PRO A 119 3.46 -14.01 -29.34
CA PRO A 119 3.18 -15.21 -28.54
C PRO A 119 4.00 -15.29 -27.25
N LEU A 120 3.35 -15.67 -26.15
CA LEU A 120 3.97 -15.73 -24.84
C LEU A 120 4.94 -16.92 -24.74
N VAL A 121 6.18 -16.65 -24.39
CA VAL A 121 7.17 -17.69 -24.11
C VAL A 121 6.99 -18.17 -22.66
N GLY A 122 6.70 -19.45 -22.45
CA GLY A 122 6.31 -19.99 -21.15
C GLY A 122 7.31 -19.68 -20.03
N ASP A 123 8.62 -19.86 -20.25
CA ASP A 123 9.65 -19.61 -19.23
C ASP A 123 9.76 -18.14 -18.86
N VAL A 124 9.62 -17.22 -19.84
CA VAL A 124 9.63 -15.78 -19.60
C VAL A 124 8.41 -15.38 -18.79
N LEU A 125 7.23 -15.86 -19.17
CA LEU A 125 5.98 -15.59 -18.44
C LEU A 125 6.04 -16.13 -17.00
N LEU A 126 6.48 -17.36 -16.80
CA LEU A 126 6.60 -17.95 -15.45
C LEU A 126 7.62 -17.21 -14.58
N THR A 127 8.68 -16.67 -15.18
CA THR A 127 9.65 -15.83 -14.47
C THR A 127 9.02 -14.51 -14.05
N ALA A 128 8.30 -13.83 -14.93
CA ALA A 128 7.56 -12.61 -14.62
C ALA A 128 6.51 -12.84 -13.50
N ILE A 129 5.76 -13.94 -13.57
CA ILE A 129 4.79 -14.33 -12.53
C ILE A 129 5.49 -14.52 -11.18
N ARG A 130 6.62 -15.24 -11.12
CA ARG A 130 7.36 -15.44 -9.87
C ARG A 130 7.79 -14.12 -9.25
N HIS A 131 8.39 -13.21 -10.01
CA HIS A 131 8.77 -11.87 -9.54
C HIS A 131 7.55 -11.09 -9.03
N ALA A 132 6.43 -11.17 -9.76
CA ALA A 132 5.19 -10.51 -9.34
C ALA A 132 4.65 -11.06 -8.01
N ILE A 133 4.64 -12.37 -7.84
CA ILE A 133 4.19 -13.02 -6.59
C ILE A 133 5.10 -12.65 -5.41
N GLU A 134 6.42 -12.62 -5.60
CA GLU A 134 7.36 -12.18 -4.56
C GLU A 134 7.12 -10.72 -4.16
N ARG A 135 6.91 -9.83 -5.13
CA ARG A 135 6.57 -8.42 -4.87
C ARG A 135 5.24 -8.29 -4.14
N SER A 136 4.23 -9.06 -4.55
CA SER A 136 2.92 -9.12 -3.87
C SER A 136 3.06 -9.55 -2.41
N ARG A 137 3.83 -10.61 -2.16
CA ARG A 137 4.09 -11.13 -0.81
C ARG A 137 4.76 -10.07 0.07
N ALA A 138 5.77 -9.38 -0.45
CA ALA A 138 6.43 -8.29 0.27
C ALA A 138 5.46 -7.13 0.59
N SER A 139 4.60 -6.76 -0.37
CA SER A 139 3.57 -5.72 -0.18
C SER A 139 2.53 -6.13 0.86
N LEU A 140 2.04 -7.38 0.83
CA LEU A 140 1.09 -7.90 1.83
C LEU A 140 1.70 -7.92 3.23
N ASN A 141 2.95 -8.35 3.38
CA ASN A 141 3.66 -8.33 4.65
C ASN A 141 3.79 -6.91 5.19
N HIS A 142 4.14 -5.96 4.33
CA HIS A 142 4.22 -4.54 4.71
C HIS A 142 2.85 -3.99 5.14
N LEU A 143 1.78 -4.32 4.41
CA LEU A 143 0.41 -3.93 4.78
C LEU A 143 0.01 -4.50 6.15
N ALA A 144 0.30 -5.78 6.41
CA ALA A 144 0.02 -6.42 7.69
C ALA A 144 0.80 -5.74 8.84
N GLN A 145 2.07 -5.41 8.63
CA GLN A 145 2.86 -4.68 9.63
C GLN A 145 2.27 -3.31 9.95
N ILE A 146 1.83 -2.56 8.92
CA ILE A 146 1.18 -1.26 9.11
C ILE A 146 -0.14 -1.42 9.87
N GLN A 147 -0.97 -2.42 9.56
CA GLN A 147 -2.22 -2.68 10.28
C GLN A 147 -1.98 -2.96 11.76
N VAL A 148 -0.98 -3.78 12.09
CA VAL A 148 -0.58 -4.04 13.48
C VAL A 148 -0.15 -2.74 14.16
N LEU A 149 0.65 -1.92 13.49
CA LEU A 149 1.11 -0.65 14.00
C LEU A 149 -0.03 0.35 14.24
N GLN A 150 -0.99 0.41 13.32
CA GLN A 150 -2.20 1.23 13.46
C GLN A 150 -3.05 0.77 14.65
N ALA A 151 -3.22 -0.54 14.85
CA ALA A 151 -3.93 -1.09 16.01
C ALA A 151 -3.25 -0.72 17.34
N ARG A 152 -1.90 -0.80 17.40
CA ARG A 152 -1.13 -0.35 18.57
C ARG A 152 -1.34 1.15 18.83
N TYR A 153 -1.24 1.99 17.80
CA TYR A 153 -1.47 3.43 17.91
C TYR A 153 -2.89 3.77 18.35
N ALA A 154 -3.90 3.09 17.79
CA ALA A 154 -5.31 3.25 18.19
C ALA A 154 -5.55 2.91 19.67
N SER A 155 -4.76 1.98 20.25
CA SER A 155 -4.84 1.63 21.68
C SER A 155 -4.30 2.71 22.61
N LEU A 156 -3.59 3.72 22.10
CA LEU A 156 -3.07 4.82 22.91
C LEU A 156 -4.21 5.74 23.37
N THR A 157 -4.12 6.20 24.62
CA THR A 157 -5.01 7.28 25.09
C THR A 157 -4.65 8.58 24.40
N ARG A 158 -5.57 9.56 24.39
CA ARG A 158 -5.31 10.90 23.85
C ARG A 158 -4.01 11.49 24.44
N ARG A 159 -3.82 11.40 25.75
CA ARG A 159 -2.63 11.91 26.43
C ARG A 159 -1.33 11.19 26.01
N GLN A 160 -1.41 9.89 25.76
CA GLN A 160 -0.26 9.13 25.25
C GLN A 160 0.10 9.53 23.81
N ARG A 161 -0.88 9.84 22.96
CA ARG A 161 -0.64 10.35 21.59
C ARG A 161 -0.01 11.74 21.60
N GLU A 162 -0.50 12.67 22.45
CA GLU A 162 0.08 13.99 22.63
C GLU A 162 1.55 13.91 23.09
N ILE A 163 1.85 13.04 24.06
CA ILE A 163 3.23 12.81 24.52
C ILE A 163 4.08 12.16 23.41
N MET A 164 3.53 11.20 22.66
CA MET A 164 4.23 10.57 21.54
C MET A 164 4.63 11.60 20.49
N SER A 165 3.70 12.48 20.09
CA SER A 165 3.97 13.50 19.06
C SER A 165 5.13 14.43 19.43
N LEU A 166 5.25 14.80 20.70
CA LEU A 166 6.34 15.66 21.19
C LEU A 166 7.67 14.90 21.35
N ILE A 167 7.62 13.65 21.82
CA ILE A 167 8.83 12.84 22.00
C ILE A 167 9.51 12.50 20.67
N VAL A 168 8.74 12.19 19.61
CA VAL A 168 9.30 11.86 18.29
C VAL A 168 9.96 13.07 17.62
N THR A 169 9.66 14.31 18.05
CA THR A 169 10.37 15.53 17.62
C THR A 169 11.62 15.82 18.44
N GLY A 170 12.02 14.93 19.38
CA GLY A 170 13.23 15.08 20.18
C GLY A 170 13.06 15.88 21.49
N ARG A 171 11.83 16.23 21.89
CA ARG A 171 11.57 16.95 23.16
C ARG A 171 11.93 16.10 24.37
N LEU A 172 12.61 16.71 25.31
CA LEU A 172 12.92 16.09 26.61
C LEU A 172 11.67 15.99 27.49
N ASN A 173 11.62 15.04 28.42
CA ASN A 173 10.47 14.84 29.31
C ASN A 173 10.08 16.14 30.09
N LYS A 174 11.06 16.93 30.49
CA LYS A 174 10.83 18.22 31.19
C LYS A 174 10.11 19.22 30.26
N GLN A 175 10.53 19.31 29.00
CA GLN A 175 9.92 20.19 27.98
C GLN A 175 8.49 19.76 27.67
N VAL A 176 8.27 18.43 27.49
CA VAL A 176 6.94 17.84 27.29
C VAL A 176 6.03 18.15 28.49
N GLY A 177 6.55 18.04 29.71
CA GLY A 177 5.80 18.37 30.94
C GLY A 177 5.35 19.83 30.96
N CYS A 178 6.25 20.75 30.62
CA CYS A 178 5.96 22.18 30.53
C CYS A 178 4.89 22.47 29.49
N GLU A 179 5.03 21.92 28.26
CA GLU A 179 4.11 22.17 27.14
C GLU A 179 2.72 21.60 27.41
N LEU A 180 2.65 20.47 28.09
CA LEU A 180 1.39 19.79 28.39
C LEU A 180 0.80 20.12 29.77
N GLY A 181 1.44 20.98 30.57
CA GLY A 181 0.98 21.38 31.89
C GLY A 181 0.95 20.22 32.91
N ILE A 182 1.91 19.29 32.87
CA ILE A 182 2.01 18.12 33.75
C ILE A 182 3.44 17.94 34.29
N SER A 183 3.58 17.24 35.44
CA SER A 183 4.88 16.96 36.00
C SER A 183 5.73 16.04 35.13
N GLU A 184 7.06 16.19 35.19
CA GLU A 184 7.99 15.29 34.48
C GLU A 184 7.80 13.82 34.88
N VAL A 185 7.45 13.56 36.14
CA VAL A 185 7.17 12.22 36.67
C VAL A 185 5.95 11.62 35.93
N THR A 186 4.90 12.44 35.74
CA THR A 186 3.70 12.04 34.98
C THR A 186 4.02 11.75 33.53
N VAL A 187 4.88 12.57 32.88
CA VAL A 187 5.36 12.31 31.51
C VAL A 187 6.10 10.97 31.42
N LYS A 188 7.04 10.71 32.38
CA LYS A 188 7.78 9.43 32.45
C LYS A 188 6.82 8.23 32.55
N ALA A 189 5.78 8.32 33.38
CA ALA A 189 4.79 7.28 33.55
C ALA A 189 3.97 7.03 32.26
N HIS A 190 3.48 8.08 31.60
CA HIS A 190 2.77 7.97 30.32
C HIS A 190 3.68 7.43 29.23
N ARG A 191 4.92 7.91 29.14
CA ARG A 191 5.91 7.42 28.18
C ARG A 191 6.17 5.92 28.34
N ALA A 192 6.38 5.44 29.56
CA ALA A 192 6.61 4.02 29.81
C ALA A 192 5.42 3.16 29.36
N ARG A 193 4.18 3.61 29.64
CA ARG A 193 2.95 2.91 29.18
C ARG A 193 2.79 2.95 27.67
N MET A 194 3.08 4.09 27.04
CA MET A 194 3.04 4.28 25.59
C MET A 194 4.06 3.37 24.90
N MET A 195 5.33 3.36 25.34
CA MET A 195 6.36 2.50 24.77
C MET A 195 5.99 1.02 24.83
N ARG A 196 5.39 0.56 25.94
CA ARG A 196 4.88 -0.83 26.05
C ARG A 196 3.76 -1.12 25.06
N LYS A 197 2.77 -0.22 24.91
CA LYS A 197 1.64 -0.39 23.97
C LYS A 197 2.12 -0.38 22.51
N MET A 198 3.04 0.49 22.16
CA MET A 198 3.66 0.53 20.84
C MET A 198 4.63 -0.62 20.60
N GLN A 199 5.04 -1.35 21.67
CA GLN A 199 6.08 -2.38 21.63
C GLN A 199 7.42 -1.85 21.08
N ALA A 200 7.70 -0.59 21.31
CA ALA A 200 8.97 0.06 20.96
C ALA A 200 9.93 -0.01 22.16
N ARG A 201 11.17 -0.46 21.94
CA ARG A 201 12.19 -0.48 23.02
C ARG A 201 13.12 0.73 22.96
N PRO A 202 13.89 0.99 21.88
CA PRO A 202 14.56 2.27 21.74
C PRO A 202 13.61 3.33 21.19
N ILE A 203 13.87 4.59 21.51
CA ILE A 203 13.07 5.71 20.98
C ILE A 203 13.15 5.82 19.46
N VAL A 204 14.24 5.36 18.87
CA VAL A 204 14.45 5.32 17.42
C VAL A 204 13.39 4.48 16.72
N GLU A 205 13.01 3.33 17.29
CA GLU A 205 11.89 2.52 16.76
C GLU A 205 10.58 3.30 16.78
N LEU A 206 10.30 4.05 17.85
CA LEU A 206 9.09 4.88 17.94
C LEU A 206 9.06 5.96 16.86
N VAL A 207 10.20 6.57 16.54
CA VAL A 207 10.32 7.57 15.45
C VAL A 207 10.02 6.92 14.09
N THR A 208 10.64 5.77 13.82
CA THR A 208 10.38 5.01 12.57
C THR A 208 8.91 4.59 12.44
N MET A 209 8.32 4.06 13.53
CA MET A 209 6.90 3.70 13.58
C MET A 209 6.00 4.92 13.33
N SER A 210 6.33 6.07 13.92
CA SER A 210 5.60 7.33 13.71
C SER A 210 5.65 7.79 12.25
N ALA A 211 6.81 7.67 11.59
CA ALA A 211 6.97 8.00 10.17
C ALA A 211 6.11 7.09 9.28
N SER A 212 6.11 5.78 9.54
CA SER A 212 5.29 4.80 8.80
C SER A 212 3.78 5.05 8.95
N LEU A 213 3.32 5.47 10.13
CA LEU A 213 1.92 5.83 10.36
C LEU A 213 1.50 7.08 9.58
N ARG A 214 2.38 8.08 9.44
CA ARG A 214 2.08 9.32 8.71
C ARG A 214 1.92 9.11 7.20
N GLN A 215 2.69 8.21 6.60
CA GLN A 215 2.69 7.99 5.15
C GLN A 215 1.35 7.50 4.59
N ARG A 216 0.50 6.86 5.39
CA ARG A 216 -0.74 6.23 4.92
C ARG A 216 -2.05 6.76 5.53
N THR A 217 -1.98 7.64 6.52
CA THR A 217 -3.20 8.15 7.16
C THR A 217 -3.14 9.68 7.25
N PRO A 218 -3.70 10.41 6.28
CA PRO A 218 -3.75 11.87 6.33
C PRO A 218 -4.43 12.42 7.60
N ALA A 219 -5.35 11.65 8.21
CA ALA A 219 -6.00 12.01 9.47
C ALA A 219 -5.05 12.00 10.69
N ILE A 220 -3.98 11.18 10.69
CA ILE A 220 -2.99 11.15 11.78
C ILE A 220 -2.00 12.31 11.66
N ALA A 221 -1.81 12.84 10.45
CA ALA A 221 -0.95 14.00 10.22
C ALA A 221 -1.51 15.30 10.86
N ALA A 222 -2.80 15.38 11.10
CA ALA A 222 -3.46 16.54 11.71
C ALA A 222 -3.25 16.61 13.24
N ASP A 223 -3.01 15.49 13.91
CA ASP A 223 -2.80 15.43 15.37
C ASP A 223 -1.36 15.75 15.81
N VAL A 224 -0.44 15.91 14.85
CA VAL A 224 0.98 16.18 15.15
C VAL A 224 1.33 17.62 14.75
N HIS A 225 1.33 18.50 15.72
CA HIS A 225 1.81 19.86 15.55
C HIS A 225 3.32 19.83 15.22
N VAL A 226 3.69 20.17 13.98
CA VAL A 226 5.09 20.34 13.56
C VAL A 226 5.39 21.84 13.60
N PRO A 227 6.42 22.28 14.34
CA PRO A 227 6.86 23.69 14.31
C PRO A 227 7.34 24.06 12.90
N ALA A 228 7.17 25.34 12.54
CA ALA A 228 7.39 25.87 11.19
C ALA A 228 8.84 25.86 10.66
N GLU A 229 9.80 25.30 11.35
CA GLU A 229 11.24 25.31 11.01
C GLU A 229 11.72 23.99 10.36
N GLY A 230 11.00 23.50 9.39
CA GLY A 230 11.39 22.31 8.60
C GLY A 230 10.70 22.30 7.25
N VAL A 231 10.74 23.43 6.54
CA VAL A 231 9.79 23.78 5.45
C VAL A 231 9.94 22.95 4.18
N ASP A 232 11.09 22.33 3.89
CA ASP A 232 11.32 21.71 2.57
C ASP A 232 10.65 20.33 2.37
N ALA A 233 10.61 19.50 3.40
CA ALA A 233 9.95 18.19 3.29
C ALA A 233 8.41 18.30 3.20
N TYR A 234 7.83 19.32 3.82
CA TYR A 234 6.38 19.55 3.85
C TYR A 234 5.84 20.10 2.53
N ARG A 235 6.64 20.92 1.82
CA ARG A 235 6.30 21.43 0.47
C ARG A 235 6.26 20.29 -0.55
N TYR A 236 7.19 19.35 -0.48
CA TYR A 236 7.26 18.22 -1.40
C TYR A 236 6.11 17.23 -1.19
N LEU A 237 5.73 16.96 0.06
CA LEU A 237 4.61 16.08 0.41
C LEU A 237 3.25 16.69 0.06
N ARG A 238 3.09 18.01 0.15
CA ARG A 238 1.87 18.73 -0.25
C ARG A 238 1.69 18.75 -1.77
N ALA A 239 2.77 18.85 -2.52
CA ALA A 239 2.74 18.76 -3.98
C ALA A 239 2.31 17.35 -4.45
N ILE A 240 2.78 16.29 -3.79
CA ILE A 240 2.37 14.90 -4.10
C ILE A 240 0.89 14.66 -3.74
N ALA A 241 0.40 15.19 -2.62
CA ALA A 241 -1.01 15.08 -2.22
C ALA A 241 -1.97 15.81 -3.17
N LEU A 242 -1.54 16.92 -3.78
CA LEU A 242 -2.31 17.66 -4.79
C LEU A 242 -2.32 16.95 -6.16
N TYR A 243 -1.26 16.23 -6.50
CA TYR A 243 -1.18 15.46 -7.75
C TYR A 243 -1.91 14.11 -7.70
N ALA A 244 -2.20 13.58 -6.50
CA ALA A 244 -2.88 12.31 -6.28
C ALA A 244 -4.42 12.40 -6.16
N ARG A 245 -5.02 13.57 -6.42
CA ARG A 245 -6.49 13.73 -6.38
C ARG A 245 -7.11 13.38 -7.73
N PRO A 246 -8.12 12.49 -7.78
CA PRO A 246 -8.90 12.27 -8.98
C PRO A 246 -9.64 13.56 -9.39
N SER A 247 -9.63 13.86 -10.68
CA SER A 247 -10.42 14.94 -11.29
C SER A 247 -11.91 14.77 -11.00
N GLY A 248 -12.46 15.60 -10.12
CA GLY A 248 -13.89 15.58 -9.79
C GLY A 248 -14.28 16.28 -8.47
N TRP A 249 -13.33 16.80 -7.70
CA TRP A 249 -13.60 17.40 -6.38
C TRP A 249 -13.38 18.92 -6.33
N PHE A 250 -13.70 19.64 -7.39
CA PHE A 250 -13.29 21.05 -7.53
C PHE A 250 -14.35 22.08 -7.10
N ASP A 251 -15.46 21.72 -6.45
CA ASP A 251 -16.54 22.71 -6.29
C ASP A 251 -17.12 22.95 -4.89
N ARG A 252 -16.49 22.54 -3.78
CA ARG A 252 -17.07 22.84 -2.44
C ARG A 252 -16.19 23.46 -1.36
N ASP A 253 -14.86 23.54 -1.51
CA ASP A 253 -13.98 23.99 -0.40
C ASP A 253 -13.06 25.18 -0.71
N VAL A 254 -13.39 26.03 -1.68
CA VAL A 254 -12.60 27.25 -1.97
C VAL A 254 -12.88 28.38 -0.96
N GLY A 255 -13.86 28.23 -0.07
CA GLY A 255 -14.26 29.25 0.90
C GLY A 255 -13.33 29.42 2.11
N LEU A 256 -12.53 28.43 2.46
CA LEU A 256 -11.76 28.41 3.73
C LEU A 256 -10.29 28.86 3.61
N LEU A 257 -9.79 29.17 2.41
CA LEU A 257 -8.39 29.56 2.19
C LEU A 257 -8.16 31.06 2.07
N ARG A 258 -9.20 31.90 2.21
CA ARG A 258 -9.10 33.36 2.12
C ARG A 258 -8.68 34.08 3.39
N SER A 259 -8.43 33.40 4.50
CA SER A 259 -8.09 34.03 5.79
C SER A 259 -6.62 33.89 6.22
N CYS A 260 -5.70 33.52 5.34
CA CYS A 260 -4.25 33.57 5.62
C CYS A 260 -3.57 34.73 4.88
N PRO A 261 -3.03 35.75 5.58
CA PRO A 261 -2.54 36.99 4.96
C PRO A 261 -1.10 36.95 4.42
N SER A 262 -0.58 35.80 3.98
CA SER A 262 0.80 35.74 3.45
C SER A 262 1.00 34.70 2.35
N PHE A 263 0.20 34.77 1.28
CA PHE A 263 0.41 33.90 0.12
C PHE A 263 0.29 34.67 -1.19
N GLU A 264 1.41 35.26 -1.64
CA GLU A 264 1.57 35.71 -3.01
C GLU A 264 2.16 34.59 -3.87
N LEU A 265 1.46 34.25 -4.95
CA LEU A 265 1.93 33.31 -5.97
C LEU A 265 2.90 34.01 -6.91
N PRO A 266 4.07 33.44 -7.29
CA PRO A 266 4.90 33.97 -8.34
C PRO A 266 4.24 33.80 -9.70
N PRO A 267 4.47 34.72 -10.68
CA PRO A 267 3.88 34.65 -12.00
C PRO A 267 4.42 33.45 -12.80
N ILE A 268 3.52 32.80 -13.52
CA ILE A 268 3.83 31.72 -14.46
C ILE A 268 4.36 32.37 -15.74
N SER A 269 5.62 32.08 -16.06
CA SER A 269 6.24 32.32 -17.38
C SER A 269 6.22 31.04 -18.18
#